data_70bb91ccc1b1bd3b07992dc828a437f7
#
_entry.id   70bb91ccc1b1bd3b07992dc828a437f7
#
_cell.length_a   1.000
_cell.length_b   1.000
_cell.length_c   1.000
_cell.angle_alpha   90.00
_cell.angle_beta   90.00
_cell.angle_gamma   90.00
#
_symmetry.space_group_name_H-M   'P 1'
#
loop_
_entity.id
_entity.type
_entity.pdbx_description
1 polymer ?
#
loop_
_entity_poly.entity_id
_entity_poly.type
_entity_poly.pdbx_seq_one_letter_code
_entity_poly.pdbx_strand_id
1 'polypeptide(L)'
;MTAYSRLEETRPWENGMDERKWLYQTPMDILIKASNGASDFGNKFGQPLITGSVLTFEHEEDARKLGFDKVIMLAGGIGYGKESQSKKQKPQEGDKVVILGGENYRIGMGGAAVSSADTGAFASGIELNAVQRSNPEMQKRAANAVRGMVESDNNPIVSIHDHGAGGHLNCLSELVEETGGKIDLDKLPVGDPTLSAKEIIGNESQERMGLVIGKEDIETLQRIADRERSPMYTVGEVTGDNRFTFESATTGAKPMDFALEDMFGSSPKTIMTDKTVAVNYANVAYTQENIYNYLNQVLKLEAVASKDWLTNKVDRCVGGRVAKQQTAGPIQLPLNNVGVMALDFAGKEGIATTIGHSPVSALVDPVAGSRNSIGEALSNLVFAPLKDGIKSVSLSANWMWACKNEGEDARLYEAVQGCSDFAIELGINIPTGKDSLSMKQKYPDGDVIAPGTVIISAAGNCNDITKVVEPVLKRNGGSIYYISLSNDSFKPVSYTHLTLPTK
;
A
#
# COMPACT_ATOMS: atom_id res chain seq x y z
N MET A 1 -6.61 0.89 -5.97
CA MET A 1 -7.73 1.00 -5.01
C MET A 1 -8.96 0.24 -5.48
N THR A 2 -9.75 -0.30 -4.57
CA THR A 2 -10.95 -1.06 -4.90
C THR A 2 -12.16 -0.56 -4.11
N ALA A 3 -13.34 -0.86 -4.62
CA ALA A 3 -14.61 -0.73 -3.91
C ALA A 3 -15.59 -1.81 -4.39
N TYR A 4 -16.67 -2.04 -3.65
CA TYR A 4 -17.79 -2.80 -4.19
C TYR A 4 -18.44 -2.04 -5.35
N SER A 5 -19.27 -2.71 -6.14
CA SER A 5 -19.88 -2.12 -7.34
C SER A 5 -20.97 -1.06 -7.06
N ARG A 6 -21.72 -0.67 -8.09
CA ARG A 6 -22.83 0.31 -8.04
C ARG A 6 -22.39 1.75 -7.79
N LEU A 7 -21.55 2.28 -8.68
CA LEU A 7 -21.14 3.70 -8.60
C LEU A 7 -22.33 4.64 -8.87
N GLU A 8 -22.90 4.59 -10.07
CA GLU A 8 -24.04 5.41 -10.49
C GLU A 8 -25.16 4.58 -11.12
N GLU A 9 -24.79 3.63 -11.99
CA GLU A 9 -25.71 2.74 -12.68
C GLU A 9 -25.38 1.29 -12.35
N THR A 10 -26.40 0.49 -12.09
CA THR A 10 -26.27 -0.96 -11.93
C THR A 10 -25.92 -1.58 -13.29
N ARG A 11 -24.84 -2.33 -13.34
CA ARG A 11 -24.46 -3.07 -14.54
C ARG A 11 -25.29 -4.35 -14.67
N PRO A 12 -25.50 -4.89 -15.90
CA PRO A 12 -26.30 -6.09 -16.07
C PRO A 12 -25.83 -7.29 -15.25
N TRP A 13 -24.52 -7.42 -15.02
CA TRP A 13 -23.93 -8.52 -14.23
C TRP A 13 -23.93 -8.26 -12.72
N GLU A 14 -24.29 -7.07 -12.28
CA GLU A 14 -24.38 -6.70 -10.85
C GLU A 14 -25.83 -6.77 -10.32
N ASN A 15 -26.77 -7.15 -11.16
CA ASN A 15 -28.17 -7.31 -10.77
C ASN A 15 -28.31 -8.49 -9.79
N GLY A 16 -28.92 -8.22 -8.65
CA GLY A 16 -29.24 -9.24 -7.66
C GLY A 16 -28.51 -9.12 -6.33
N MET A 17 -27.51 -8.26 -6.21
CA MET A 17 -26.89 -7.99 -4.90
C MET A 17 -27.65 -6.90 -4.14
N ASP A 18 -27.92 -7.16 -2.87
CA ASP A 18 -28.66 -6.27 -1.99
C ASP A 18 -27.86 -5.00 -1.67
N GLU A 19 -28.57 -3.91 -1.36
CA GLU A 19 -27.95 -2.71 -0.80
C GLU A 19 -27.30 -3.01 0.55
N ARG A 20 -26.12 -2.40 0.79
CA ARG A 20 -25.43 -2.49 2.08
C ARG A 20 -26.16 -1.59 3.10
N LYS A 21 -26.66 -2.19 4.15
CA LYS A 21 -27.54 -1.49 5.10
C LYS A 21 -26.82 -0.48 6.00
N TRP A 22 -25.47 -0.55 6.11
CA TRP A 22 -24.75 0.30 7.06
C TRP A 22 -23.26 0.53 6.74
N LEU A 23 -22.90 0.56 5.48
CA LEU A 23 -21.56 1.05 5.11
C LEU A 23 -21.50 2.56 5.33
N TYR A 24 -20.36 3.02 5.85
CA TYR A 24 -20.13 4.44 6.15
C TYR A 24 -20.05 5.31 4.90
N GLN A 25 -19.73 4.70 3.76
CA GLN A 25 -19.46 5.41 2.50
C GLN A 25 -19.98 4.62 1.31
N THR A 26 -20.43 5.34 0.30
CA THR A 26 -20.76 4.75 -1.02
C THR A 26 -19.47 4.38 -1.76
N PRO A 27 -19.53 3.47 -2.76
CA PRO A 27 -18.36 3.14 -3.59
C PRO A 27 -17.71 4.37 -4.24
N MET A 28 -18.51 5.28 -4.74
CA MET A 28 -18.07 6.55 -5.34
C MET A 28 -17.30 7.39 -4.31
N ASP A 29 -17.85 7.57 -3.11
CA ASP A 29 -17.24 8.33 -2.04
C ASP A 29 -15.89 7.71 -1.59
N ILE A 30 -15.86 6.37 -1.47
CA ILE A 30 -14.64 5.64 -1.11
C ILE A 30 -13.53 5.94 -2.13
N LEU A 31 -13.81 5.80 -3.42
CA LEU A 31 -12.83 5.99 -4.48
C LEU A 31 -12.38 7.45 -4.60
N ILE A 32 -13.29 8.41 -4.50
CA ILE A 32 -12.96 9.84 -4.54
C ILE A 32 -12.10 10.23 -3.33
N LYS A 33 -12.50 9.84 -2.12
CA LYS A 33 -11.78 10.22 -0.90
C LYS A 33 -10.40 9.54 -0.83
N ALA A 34 -10.30 8.27 -1.25
CA ALA A 34 -9.02 7.58 -1.31
C ALA A 34 -8.07 8.23 -2.33
N SER A 35 -8.55 8.57 -3.52
CA SER A 35 -7.77 9.28 -4.53
C SER A 35 -7.33 10.66 -4.06
N ASN A 36 -8.24 11.42 -3.48
CA ASN A 36 -7.94 12.76 -2.95
C ASN A 36 -6.91 12.68 -1.81
N GLY A 37 -7.06 11.73 -0.89
CA GLY A 37 -6.11 11.55 0.21
C GLY A 37 -4.69 11.26 -0.27
N ALA A 38 -4.54 10.35 -1.25
CA ALA A 38 -3.24 10.05 -1.84
C ALA A 38 -2.64 11.24 -2.58
N SER A 39 -3.45 11.98 -3.34
CA SER A 39 -3.01 13.16 -4.10
C SER A 39 -2.64 14.31 -3.18
N ASP A 40 -3.44 14.59 -2.16
CA ASP A 40 -3.19 15.66 -1.19
C ASP A 40 -1.90 15.43 -0.40
N PHE A 41 -1.69 14.20 0.02
CA PHE A 41 -0.44 13.81 0.67
C PHE A 41 0.75 14.07 -0.29
N GLY A 42 0.69 13.49 -1.48
CA GLY A 42 1.77 13.64 -2.47
C GLY A 42 2.05 15.10 -2.81
N ASN A 43 1.03 15.91 -3.03
CA ASN A 43 1.19 17.32 -3.37
C ASN A 43 1.87 18.13 -2.26
N LYS A 44 1.56 17.86 -0.99
CA LYS A 44 2.20 18.54 0.15
C LYS A 44 3.68 18.20 0.30
N PHE A 45 4.08 17.01 -0.12
CA PHE A 45 5.46 16.55 -0.02
C PHE A 45 6.25 16.71 -1.33
N GLY A 46 5.64 17.21 -2.40
CA GLY A 46 6.26 17.28 -3.71
C GLY A 46 6.42 15.91 -4.38
N GLN A 47 5.55 14.97 -4.06
CA GLN A 47 5.53 13.57 -4.51
C GLN A 47 4.24 13.32 -5.28
N PRO A 48 4.17 13.66 -6.58
CA PRO A 48 2.93 13.57 -7.34
C PRO A 48 2.43 12.13 -7.47
N LEU A 49 1.12 11.96 -7.44
CA LEU A 49 0.47 10.69 -7.76
C LEU A 49 0.49 10.50 -9.29
N ILE A 50 1.41 9.70 -9.82
CA ILE A 50 1.67 9.59 -11.26
C ILE A 50 1.05 8.36 -11.93
N THR A 51 0.66 7.35 -11.16
CA THR A 51 -0.01 6.15 -11.65
C THR A 51 -0.93 5.58 -10.58
N GLY A 52 -1.90 4.81 -10.99
CA GLY A 52 -2.84 4.17 -10.09
C GLY A 52 -3.73 3.20 -10.83
N SER A 53 -4.50 2.42 -10.08
CA SER A 53 -5.47 1.48 -10.61
C SER A 53 -6.75 1.52 -9.79
N VAL A 54 -7.88 1.39 -10.47
CA VAL A 54 -9.23 1.35 -9.88
C VAL A 54 -9.94 0.10 -10.35
N LEU A 55 -10.50 -0.64 -9.43
CA LEU A 55 -11.31 -1.81 -9.71
C LEU A 55 -12.52 -1.84 -8.79
N THR A 56 -13.68 -2.14 -9.37
CA THR A 56 -14.88 -2.50 -8.63
C THR A 56 -15.28 -3.91 -8.98
N PHE A 57 -15.79 -4.64 -8.01
CA PHE A 57 -16.23 -6.01 -8.23
C PHE A 57 -17.32 -6.38 -7.24
N GLU A 58 -18.32 -7.07 -7.77
CA GLU A 58 -19.44 -7.64 -7.03
C GLU A 58 -19.98 -8.83 -7.81
N HIS A 59 -20.09 -9.99 -7.18
CA HIS A 59 -20.57 -11.21 -7.81
C HIS A 59 -21.15 -12.17 -6.75
N GLU A 60 -22.14 -12.94 -7.12
CA GLU A 60 -22.69 -14.00 -6.30
C GLU A 60 -22.61 -15.34 -7.07
N GLU A 61 -22.06 -16.36 -6.43
CA GLU A 61 -21.95 -17.72 -6.97
C GLU A 61 -22.04 -18.73 -5.84
N ASP A 62 -22.75 -19.83 -6.05
CA ASP A 62 -22.87 -20.93 -5.09
C ASP A 62 -23.21 -20.48 -3.65
N ALA A 63 -24.11 -19.50 -3.52
CA ALA A 63 -24.46 -18.83 -2.27
C ALA A 63 -23.33 -18.07 -1.58
N ARG A 64 -22.18 -17.87 -2.24
CA ARG A 64 -21.11 -16.96 -1.78
C ARG A 64 -21.30 -15.59 -2.37
N LYS A 65 -21.26 -14.57 -1.53
CA LYS A 65 -21.20 -13.18 -1.94
C LYS A 65 -19.75 -12.74 -2.03
N LEU A 66 -19.34 -12.30 -3.22
CA LEU A 66 -17.98 -11.85 -3.51
C LEU A 66 -17.99 -10.35 -3.79
N GLY A 67 -17.05 -9.60 -3.20
CA GLY A 67 -16.97 -8.17 -3.44
C GLY A 67 -15.88 -7.48 -2.62
N PHE A 68 -15.53 -6.26 -3.01
CA PHE A 68 -14.56 -5.44 -2.27
C PHE A 68 -15.24 -4.55 -1.21
N ASP A 69 -16.09 -5.12 -0.39
CA ASP A 69 -16.70 -4.44 0.75
C ASP A 69 -15.66 -4.09 1.81
N LYS A 70 -14.74 -5.01 2.13
CA LYS A 70 -13.47 -4.67 2.74
C LYS A 70 -12.53 -4.18 1.63
N VAL A 71 -12.43 -2.86 1.51
CA VAL A 71 -11.72 -2.21 0.41
C VAL A 71 -10.22 -2.41 0.47
N ILE A 72 -9.56 -2.32 -0.68
CA ILE A 72 -8.12 -2.26 -0.79
C ILE A 72 -7.73 -0.83 -1.14
N MET A 73 -6.90 -0.22 -0.30
CA MET A 73 -6.21 1.02 -0.61
C MET A 73 -4.72 0.82 -0.37
N LEU A 74 -3.96 0.69 -1.44
CA LEU A 74 -2.51 0.62 -1.40
C LEU A 74 -1.93 1.89 -1.99
N ALA A 75 -0.96 2.45 -1.30
CA ALA A 75 -0.11 3.52 -1.78
C ALA A 75 1.33 3.03 -1.76
N GLY A 76 2.08 3.35 -2.78
CA GLY A 76 3.48 3.05 -2.91
C GLY A 76 4.25 4.26 -3.42
N GLY A 77 5.57 4.23 -3.26
CA GLY A 77 6.43 5.29 -3.73
C GLY A 77 7.83 4.80 -4.03
N ILE A 78 8.56 5.60 -4.78
CA ILE A 78 9.97 5.39 -5.07
C ILE A 78 10.71 6.63 -4.62
N GLY A 79 11.76 6.42 -3.85
CA GLY A 79 12.64 7.46 -3.36
C GLY A 79 14.08 7.27 -3.84
N TYR A 80 14.84 8.32 -3.72
CA TYR A 80 16.29 8.34 -3.92
C TYR A 80 16.97 8.70 -2.59
N GLY A 81 17.99 7.96 -2.22
CA GLY A 81 18.76 8.19 -1.00
C GLY A 81 20.25 7.93 -1.19
N LYS A 82 21.06 8.31 -0.20
CA LYS A 82 22.49 8.00 -0.14
C LYS A 82 22.67 6.55 0.29
N GLU A 83 23.49 5.79 -0.40
CA GLU A 83 23.81 4.39 -0.04
C GLU A 83 24.38 4.27 1.39
N SER A 84 25.17 5.25 1.81
CA SER A 84 25.72 5.31 3.18
C SER A 84 24.67 5.43 4.29
N GLN A 85 23.42 5.75 3.94
CA GLN A 85 22.30 5.89 4.87
C GLN A 85 21.23 4.78 4.68
N SER A 86 21.53 3.76 3.88
CA SER A 86 20.57 2.69 3.56
C SER A 86 20.37 1.67 4.68
N LYS A 87 21.29 1.64 5.65
CA LYS A 87 21.25 0.71 6.79
C LYS A 87 21.20 1.48 8.10
N LYS A 88 20.42 0.96 9.04
CA LYS A 88 20.45 1.42 10.45
C LYS A 88 21.87 1.29 10.98
N GLN A 89 22.30 2.25 11.78
CA GLN A 89 23.49 2.10 12.60
C GLN A 89 23.11 1.44 13.93
N LYS A 90 24.06 0.80 14.58
CA LYS A 90 23.83 0.19 15.89
C LYS A 90 23.83 1.26 16.97
N PRO A 91 22.73 1.40 17.76
CA PRO A 91 22.69 2.31 18.89
C PRO A 91 23.77 2.00 19.93
N GLN A 92 24.26 3.03 20.60
CA GLN A 92 25.23 2.91 21.68
C GLN A 92 24.58 3.23 23.02
N GLU A 93 25.08 2.63 24.09
CA GLU A 93 24.65 2.95 25.45
C GLU A 93 24.75 4.46 25.74
N GLY A 94 23.69 5.06 26.23
CA GLY A 94 23.59 6.48 26.50
C GLY A 94 23.03 7.34 25.35
N ASP A 95 22.91 6.79 24.13
CA ASP A 95 22.16 7.44 23.05
C ASP A 95 20.72 7.75 23.47
N LYS A 96 20.15 8.80 22.92
CA LYS A 96 18.82 9.25 23.30
C LYS A 96 17.74 8.75 22.37
N VAL A 97 16.64 8.34 22.95
CA VAL A 97 15.42 7.98 22.25
C VAL A 97 14.51 9.21 22.18
N VAL A 98 14.18 9.63 20.97
CA VAL A 98 13.45 10.86 20.68
C VAL A 98 12.20 10.58 19.88
N ILE A 99 11.13 11.33 20.14
CA ILE A 99 9.90 11.35 19.35
C ILE A 99 9.76 12.73 18.73
N LEU A 100 9.46 12.77 17.43
CA LEU A 100 8.98 13.93 16.70
C LEU A 100 7.50 13.76 16.38
N GLY A 101 6.69 14.80 16.55
CA GLY A 101 5.28 14.80 16.17
C GLY A 101 4.29 15.02 17.30
N GLY A 102 3.04 14.65 17.08
CA GLY A 102 1.93 15.04 17.92
C GLY A 102 1.69 14.18 19.17
N GLU A 103 0.76 14.64 19.99
CA GLU A 103 0.38 14.05 21.28
C GLU A 103 -0.55 12.84 21.11
N ASN A 104 -0.65 12.02 22.15
CA ASN A 104 -1.57 10.89 22.24
C ASN A 104 -3.01 11.33 22.54
N TYR A 105 -3.95 10.78 21.78
CA TYR A 105 -5.39 10.94 21.98
C TYR A 105 -6.09 9.57 21.87
N ARG A 106 -7.37 9.49 22.23
CA ARG A 106 -8.16 8.24 22.16
C ARG A 106 -8.62 7.95 20.72
N ILE A 107 -7.66 7.89 19.81
CA ILE A 107 -7.81 7.53 18.39
C ILE A 107 -6.51 6.85 17.94
N GLY A 108 -6.58 5.91 17.00
CA GLY A 108 -5.44 5.07 16.65
C GLY A 108 -5.21 3.95 17.69
N MET A 109 -6.28 3.47 18.29
CA MET A 109 -6.21 2.50 19.37
C MET A 109 -6.29 1.07 18.83
N GLY A 110 -5.16 0.39 18.76
CA GLY A 110 -5.09 -0.99 18.28
C GLY A 110 -5.44 -1.17 16.81
N GLY A 111 -5.11 -0.18 15.98
CA GLY A 111 -5.45 -0.16 14.55
C GLY A 111 -4.95 -1.39 13.80
N ALA A 112 -3.74 -1.83 14.06
CA ALA A 112 -3.17 -3.04 13.47
C ALA A 112 -3.97 -4.30 13.82
N ALA A 113 -4.39 -4.46 15.08
CA ALA A 113 -5.19 -5.60 15.51
C ALA A 113 -6.58 -5.62 14.86
N VAL A 114 -7.23 -4.45 14.79
CA VAL A 114 -8.54 -4.30 14.15
C VAL A 114 -8.46 -4.52 12.65
N SER A 115 -7.47 -3.96 11.98
CA SER A 115 -7.29 -4.14 10.52
C SER A 115 -6.93 -5.57 10.12
N SER A 116 -6.34 -6.34 11.02
CA SER A 116 -6.00 -7.76 10.82
C SER A 116 -7.17 -8.71 11.07
N ALA A 117 -8.29 -8.21 11.59
CA ALA A 117 -9.53 -8.97 11.73
C ALA A 117 -10.47 -8.73 10.53
N ASP A 118 -11.49 -9.58 10.37
CA ASP A 118 -12.57 -9.33 9.44
C ASP A 118 -13.29 -8.02 9.83
N THR A 119 -13.59 -7.15 8.88
CA THR A 119 -14.34 -5.91 9.14
C THR A 119 -15.76 -6.26 9.59
N GLY A 120 -16.25 -5.59 10.63
CA GLY A 120 -17.51 -5.93 11.30
C GLY A 120 -17.38 -7.03 12.35
N ALA A 121 -16.15 -7.49 12.66
CA ALA A 121 -15.90 -8.43 13.75
C ALA A 121 -16.03 -7.80 15.13
N PHE A 122 -15.83 -6.49 15.23
CA PHE A 122 -15.93 -5.71 16.46
C PHE A 122 -17.12 -4.74 16.43
N ALA A 123 -17.50 -4.24 17.60
CA ALA A 123 -18.48 -3.16 17.68
C ALA A 123 -17.94 -1.91 16.94
N SER A 124 -18.81 -1.17 16.24
CA SER A 124 -18.44 -0.02 15.43
C SER A 124 -17.63 1.05 16.17
N GLY A 125 -17.89 1.24 17.47
CA GLY A 125 -17.10 2.17 18.30
C GLY A 125 -15.63 1.75 18.47
N ILE A 126 -15.34 0.44 18.49
CA ILE A 126 -13.96 -0.08 18.55
C ILE A 126 -13.29 0.12 17.20
N GLU A 127 -13.99 -0.21 16.12
CA GLU A 127 -13.44 -0.06 14.76
C GLU A 127 -13.16 1.41 14.41
N LEU A 128 -14.02 2.33 14.83
CA LEU A 128 -13.81 3.77 14.64
C LEU A 128 -12.64 4.32 15.46
N ASN A 129 -12.48 3.88 16.72
CA ASN A 129 -11.35 4.29 17.55
C ASN A 129 -10.00 3.73 17.06
N ALA A 130 -10.01 2.67 16.28
CA ALA A 130 -8.82 2.09 15.65
C ALA A 130 -8.29 2.92 14.48
N VAL A 131 -9.11 3.79 13.88
CA VAL A 131 -8.70 4.68 12.79
C VAL A 131 -7.64 5.66 13.31
N GLN A 132 -6.53 5.76 12.59
CA GLN A 132 -5.47 6.69 12.95
C GLN A 132 -5.89 8.14 12.69
N ARG A 133 -5.45 9.05 13.56
CA ARG A 133 -5.72 10.46 13.44
C ARG A 133 -5.06 11.06 12.20
N SER A 134 -5.83 11.84 11.45
CA SER A 134 -5.29 12.63 10.34
C SER A 134 -4.79 13.99 10.86
N ASN A 135 -3.48 14.23 10.78
CA ASN A 135 -2.87 15.53 11.05
C ASN A 135 -1.74 15.81 10.06
N PRO A 136 -2.09 16.19 8.81
CA PRO A 136 -1.12 16.35 7.73
C PRO A 136 -0.14 17.50 7.97
N GLU A 137 -0.53 18.52 8.73
CA GLU A 137 0.37 19.62 9.10
C GLU A 137 1.47 19.13 10.06
N MET A 138 1.11 18.40 11.10
CA MET A 138 2.07 17.83 12.04
C MET A 138 3.01 16.86 11.36
N GLN A 139 2.47 16.00 10.49
CA GLN A 139 3.27 15.07 9.70
C GLN A 139 4.29 15.80 8.82
N LYS A 140 3.90 16.90 8.17
CA LYS A 140 4.81 17.71 7.37
C LYS A 140 5.90 18.35 8.20
N ARG A 141 5.58 18.87 9.39
CA ARG A 141 6.55 19.46 10.32
C ARG A 141 7.58 18.42 10.77
N ALA A 142 7.13 17.23 11.21
CA ALA A 142 8.02 16.13 11.60
C ALA A 142 8.90 15.67 10.43
N ALA A 143 8.32 15.50 9.24
CA ALA A 143 9.08 15.14 8.04
C ALA A 143 10.14 16.18 7.68
N ASN A 144 9.85 17.49 7.81
CA ASN A 144 10.83 18.54 7.56
C ASN A 144 11.98 18.51 8.57
N ALA A 145 11.68 18.23 9.85
CA ALA A 145 12.73 18.09 10.87
C ALA A 145 13.66 16.92 10.54
N VAL A 146 13.10 15.76 10.17
CA VAL A 146 13.89 14.58 9.71
C VAL A 146 14.73 14.94 8.49
N ARG A 147 14.13 15.57 7.48
CA ARG A 147 14.84 15.98 6.25
C ARG A 147 16.00 16.93 6.53
N GLY A 148 15.82 17.87 7.47
CA GLY A 148 16.87 18.79 7.87
C GLY A 148 18.12 18.10 8.42
N MET A 149 17.97 16.88 8.96
CA MET A 149 19.08 16.05 9.43
C MET A 149 19.65 15.16 8.31
N VAL A 150 18.80 14.40 7.62
CA VAL A 150 19.24 13.40 6.64
C VAL A 150 19.78 13.99 5.33
N GLU A 151 19.33 15.20 4.96
CA GLU A 151 19.80 15.90 3.77
C GLU A 151 21.09 16.71 4.03
N SER A 152 21.52 16.82 5.28
CA SER A 152 22.81 17.43 5.63
C SER A 152 23.99 16.56 5.19
N ASP A 153 25.18 17.14 5.18
CA ASP A 153 26.42 16.38 4.88
C ASP A 153 26.75 15.37 5.97
N ASN A 154 26.37 15.66 7.20
CA ASN A 154 26.51 14.78 8.34
C ASN A 154 25.15 14.45 8.92
N ASN A 155 24.65 13.23 8.69
CA ASN A 155 23.40 12.75 9.28
C ASN A 155 23.67 12.11 10.64
N PRO A 156 23.27 12.70 11.76
CA PRO A 156 23.51 12.16 13.10
C PRO A 156 22.44 11.16 13.56
N ILE A 157 21.42 10.88 12.75
CA ILE A 157 20.37 9.92 13.10
C ILE A 157 20.98 8.50 13.01
N VAL A 158 21.01 7.82 14.15
CA VAL A 158 21.50 6.44 14.27
C VAL A 158 20.48 5.46 13.71
N SER A 159 19.21 5.63 14.10
CA SER A 159 18.10 4.81 13.62
C SER A 159 16.80 5.60 13.66
N ILE A 160 15.84 5.25 12.81
CA ILE A 160 14.53 5.93 12.69
C ILE A 160 13.46 4.90 12.40
N HIS A 161 12.28 5.08 13.00
CA HIS A 161 11.11 4.24 12.79
C HIS A 161 9.81 5.05 12.87
N ASP A 162 8.78 4.63 12.12
CA ASP A 162 7.43 5.23 12.23
C ASP A 162 6.64 4.68 13.44
N HIS A 163 5.61 5.43 13.85
CA HIS A 163 4.65 5.01 14.87
C HIS A 163 3.41 4.35 14.24
N GLY A 164 3.63 3.37 13.37
CA GLY A 164 2.57 2.56 12.79
C GLY A 164 1.97 1.55 13.76
N ALA A 165 1.85 0.32 13.34
CA ALA A 165 1.29 -0.77 14.13
C ALA A 165 1.93 -0.89 15.52
N GLY A 166 1.11 -0.95 16.56
CA GLY A 166 1.57 -1.07 17.95
C GLY A 166 2.08 0.23 18.58
N GLY A 167 2.05 1.34 17.86
CA GLY A 167 2.34 2.68 18.38
C GLY A 167 3.74 2.83 18.97
N HIS A 168 3.83 3.47 20.16
CA HIS A 168 5.12 3.65 20.84
C HIS A 168 5.82 2.35 21.20
N LEU A 169 5.05 1.30 21.51
CA LEU A 169 5.62 0.01 21.84
C LEU A 169 6.49 -0.51 20.71
N ASN A 170 5.92 -0.64 19.55
CA ASN A 170 6.60 -1.24 18.41
C ASN A 170 7.72 -0.34 17.89
N CYS A 171 7.39 0.93 17.63
CA CYS A 171 8.35 1.91 17.14
C CYS A 171 9.61 1.98 18.03
N LEU A 172 9.44 2.20 19.34
CA LEU A 172 10.57 2.46 20.21
C LEU A 172 11.36 1.19 20.56
N SER A 173 10.71 0.02 20.61
CA SER A 173 11.43 -1.23 20.83
C SER A 173 12.28 -1.64 19.60
N GLU A 174 11.76 -1.46 18.38
CA GLU A 174 12.51 -1.75 17.16
C GLU A 174 13.72 -0.82 16.93
N LEU A 175 13.67 0.40 17.49
CA LEU A 175 14.82 1.30 17.46
C LEU A 175 16.01 0.78 18.25
N VAL A 176 15.76 0.01 19.30
CA VAL A 176 16.78 -0.47 20.28
C VAL A 176 16.85 -1.99 20.36
N GLU A 177 16.36 -2.69 19.34
CA GLU A 177 16.25 -4.17 19.30
C GLU A 177 17.55 -4.92 19.51
N GLU A 178 18.71 -4.29 19.23
CA GLU A 178 20.03 -4.89 19.40
C GLU A 178 20.70 -4.54 20.73
N THR A 179 20.13 -3.64 21.51
CA THR A 179 20.84 -3.06 22.68
C THR A 179 20.02 -2.96 23.93
N GLY A 180 18.74 -2.72 23.81
CA GLY A 180 17.84 -2.40 24.91
C GLY A 180 17.64 -0.90 25.11
N GLY A 181 16.54 -0.55 25.79
CA GLY A 181 16.22 0.83 26.03
C GLY A 181 15.22 1.02 27.16
N LYS A 182 15.32 2.17 27.81
CA LYS A 182 14.44 2.60 28.88
C LYS A 182 13.71 3.86 28.46
N ILE A 183 12.38 3.80 28.48
CA ILE A 183 11.49 4.90 28.12
C ILE A 183 10.80 5.43 29.37
N ASP A 184 10.89 6.73 29.59
CA ASP A 184 10.17 7.44 30.63
C ASP A 184 8.73 7.72 30.15
N LEU A 185 7.79 6.98 30.74
CA LEU A 185 6.36 7.08 30.38
C LEU A 185 5.82 8.51 30.58
N ASP A 186 6.33 9.23 31.58
CA ASP A 186 5.86 10.57 31.93
C ASP A 186 6.33 11.64 30.93
N LYS A 187 7.28 11.30 30.05
CA LYS A 187 7.77 12.16 28.97
C LYS A 187 7.12 11.89 27.63
N LEU A 188 6.29 10.87 27.53
CA LEU A 188 5.53 10.64 26.31
C LEU A 188 4.48 11.75 26.12
N PRO A 189 4.28 12.24 24.90
CA PRO A 189 3.34 13.34 24.66
C PRO A 189 1.89 12.88 24.85
N VAL A 190 1.15 13.48 25.76
CA VAL A 190 -0.24 13.13 26.08
C VAL A 190 -1.14 14.35 25.94
N GLY A 191 -2.07 14.30 24.99
CA GLY A 191 -3.08 15.33 24.76
C GLY A 191 -4.41 15.03 25.48
N ASP A 192 -4.73 13.74 25.70
CA ASP A 192 -5.87 13.33 26.52
C ASP A 192 -5.38 12.73 27.86
N PRO A 193 -5.48 13.48 28.97
CA PRO A 193 -4.99 13.04 30.29
C PRO A 193 -5.77 11.88 30.87
N THR A 194 -6.86 11.44 30.27
CA THR A 194 -7.66 10.29 30.71
C THR A 194 -7.13 8.95 30.16
N LEU A 195 -6.11 8.97 29.31
CA LEU A 195 -5.52 7.75 28.76
C LEU A 195 -4.77 6.97 29.85
N SER A 196 -4.97 5.67 29.87
CA SER A 196 -4.18 4.75 30.68
C SER A 196 -2.78 4.55 30.05
N ALA A 197 -1.83 4.05 30.83
CA ALA A 197 -0.50 3.70 30.34
C ALA A 197 -0.55 2.75 29.13
N LYS A 198 -1.44 1.76 29.14
CA LYS A 198 -1.64 0.82 28.03
C LYS A 198 -2.09 1.52 26.75
N GLU A 199 -3.02 2.48 26.89
CA GLU A 199 -3.52 3.25 25.75
C GLU A 199 -2.45 4.19 25.19
N ILE A 200 -1.63 4.81 26.04
CA ILE A 200 -0.51 5.65 25.60
C ILE A 200 0.53 4.80 24.86
N ILE A 201 0.98 3.70 25.44
CA ILE A 201 2.01 2.84 24.88
C ILE A 201 1.60 2.27 23.51
N GLY A 202 0.35 1.86 23.35
CA GLY A 202 -0.16 1.26 22.11
C GLY A 202 -0.79 2.24 21.12
N ASN A 203 -0.66 3.55 21.32
CA ASN A 203 -1.30 4.56 20.47
C ASN A 203 -0.59 4.75 19.13
N GLU A 204 -1.25 4.39 18.04
CA GLU A 204 -0.76 4.52 16.69
C GLU A 204 -1.00 5.93 16.13
N SER A 205 -0.02 6.49 15.41
CA SER A 205 -0.14 7.81 14.81
C SER A 205 0.85 8.02 13.69
N GLN A 206 0.36 8.29 12.50
CA GLN A 206 1.18 8.49 11.28
C GLN A 206 2.02 9.77 11.31
N GLU A 207 1.67 10.75 12.12
CA GLU A 207 2.43 12.01 12.22
C GLU A 207 3.62 11.92 13.15
N ARG A 208 3.86 10.79 13.81
CA ARG A 208 4.98 10.61 14.73
C ARG A 208 6.09 9.77 14.13
N MET A 209 7.32 10.15 14.45
CA MET A 209 8.54 9.40 14.12
C MET A 209 9.37 9.23 15.38
N GLY A 210 9.86 8.01 15.60
CA GLY A 210 10.85 7.70 16.65
C GLY A 210 12.26 7.71 16.09
N LEU A 211 13.22 8.19 16.87
CA LEU A 211 14.62 8.33 16.49
C LEU A 211 15.52 7.86 17.62
N VAL A 212 16.69 7.28 17.26
CA VAL A 212 17.84 7.23 18.16
C VAL A 212 18.91 8.17 17.63
N ILE A 213 19.50 8.95 18.52
CA ILE A 213 20.50 9.95 18.21
C ILE A 213 21.52 10.08 19.36
N GLY A 214 22.79 10.37 19.04
CA GLY A 214 23.79 10.66 20.04
C GLY A 214 23.41 11.84 20.92
N LYS A 215 23.74 11.79 22.21
CA LYS A 215 23.39 12.86 23.16
C LYS A 215 23.96 14.22 22.76
N GLU A 216 25.10 14.24 22.09
CA GLU A 216 25.79 15.45 21.59
C GLU A 216 25.02 16.16 20.46
N ASP A 217 24.16 15.43 19.74
CA ASP A 217 23.43 15.96 18.58
C ASP A 217 21.98 16.40 18.93
N ILE A 218 21.54 16.19 20.19
CA ILE A 218 20.19 16.54 20.66
C ILE A 218 19.90 18.02 20.44
N GLU A 219 20.85 18.92 20.78
CA GLU A 219 20.67 20.37 20.62
C GLU A 219 20.52 20.75 19.13
N THR A 220 21.21 20.05 18.24
CA THR A 220 21.11 20.27 16.80
C THR A 220 19.74 19.86 16.28
N LEU A 221 19.26 18.68 16.68
CA LEU A 221 17.91 18.23 16.33
C LEU A 221 16.83 19.16 16.91
N GLN A 222 16.96 19.56 18.18
CA GLN A 222 16.01 20.48 18.81
C GLN A 222 15.90 21.80 18.04
N ARG A 223 17.03 22.41 17.67
CA ARG A 223 17.05 23.66 16.89
C ARG A 223 16.37 23.50 15.52
N ILE A 224 16.53 22.34 14.86
CA ILE A 224 15.86 22.05 13.58
C ILE A 224 14.37 21.83 13.81
N ALA A 225 14.01 21.06 14.84
CA ALA A 225 12.61 20.78 15.20
C ALA A 225 11.87 22.10 15.53
N ASP A 226 12.49 23.01 16.30
CA ASP A 226 11.93 24.32 16.64
C ASP A 226 11.73 25.19 15.38
N ARG A 227 12.70 25.21 14.46
CA ARG A 227 12.58 25.92 13.18
C ARG A 227 11.39 25.41 12.37
N GLU A 228 11.21 24.10 12.30
CA GLU A 228 10.11 23.46 11.56
C GLU A 228 8.79 23.41 12.37
N ARG A 229 8.81 23.88 13.62
CA ARG A 229 7.68 23.80 14.55
C ARG A 229 7.18 22.36 14.79
N SER A 230 8.10 21.42 14.73
CA SER A 230 7.85 20.02 15.06
C SER A 230 8.05 19.81 16.56
N PRO A 231 7.03 19.41 17.32
CA PRO A 231 7.25 19.02 18.71
C PRO A 231 8.30 17.90 18.78
N MET A 232 9.19 18.02 19.74
CA MET A 232 10.25 17.06 20.01
C MET A 232 10.28 16.67 21.47
N TYR A 233 10.38 15.38 21.73
CA TYR A 233 10.37 14.82 23.08
C TYR A 233 11.52 13.82 23.22
N THR A 234 12.48 14.12 24.12
CA THR A 234 13.51 13.14 24.51
C THR A 234 12.93 12.25 25.61
N VAL A 235 12.46 11.08 25.19
CA VAL A 235 11.62 10.21 26.03
C VAL A 235 12.37 9.08 26.73
N GLY A 236 13.62 8.81 26.34
CA GLY A 236 14.35 7.70 26.91
C GLY A 236 15.80 7.65 26.47
N GLU A 237 16.45 6.54 26.78
CA GLU A 237 17.84 6.28 26.43
C GLU A 237 18.09 4.80 26.16
N VAL A 238 19.14 4.53 25.40
CA VAL A 238 19.67 3.20 25.11
C VAL A 238 20.43 2.71 26.33
N THR A 239 20.15 1.48 26.79
CA THR A 239 20.69 0.95 28.05
C THR A 239 21.79 -0.08 27.90
N GLY A 240 21.86 -0.78 26.77
CA GLY A 240 22.84 -1.85 26.56
C GLY A 240 22.56 -3.16 27.30
N ASP A 241 21.44 -3.26 28.03
CA ASP A 241 21.10 -4.39 28.89
C ASP A 241 20.20 -5.45 28.24
N ASN A 242 19.89 -5.30 26.94
CA ASN A 242 18.97 -6.15 26.17
C ASN A 242 17.57 -6.26 26.76
N ARG A 243 17.12 -5.21 27.45
CA ARG A 243 15.75 -5.10 27.97
C ARG A 243 15.06 -3.89 27.38
N PHE A 244 13.74 -3.96 27.26
CA PHE A 244 12.92 -2.83 26.88
C PHE A 244 11.90 -2.51 27.98
N THR A 245 11.98 -1.29 28.50
CA THR A 245 11.21 -0.90 29.70
C THR A 245 10.49 0.42 29.46
N PHE A 246 9.19 0.46 29.77
CA PHE A 246 8.46 1.69 30.07
C PHE A 246 8.37 1.86 31.58
N GLU A 247 8.88 2.97 32.12
CA GLU A 247 8.86 3.28 33.55
C GLU A 247 8.38 4.71 33.75
N SER A 248 7.45 4.92 34.72
CA SER A 248 7.09 6.25 35.16
C SER A 248 8.12 6.74 36.19
N ALA A 249 8.82 7.81 35.88
CA ALA A 249 9.77 8.42 36.82
C ALA A 249 9.08 8.94 38.08
N THR A 250 7.80 9.36 37.95
CA THR A 250 7.01 9.93 39.05
C THR A 250 6.52 8.85 40.04
N THR A 251 6.05 7.71 39.54
CA THR A 251 5.40 6.68 40.36
C THR A 251 6.27 5.44 40.58
N GLY A 252 7.34 5.26 39.81
CA GLY A 252 8.15 4.05 39.76
C GLY A 252 7.43 2.84 39.13
N ALA A 253 6.23 3.03 38.59
CA ALA A 253 5.48 1.96 37.96
C ALA A 253 6.15 1.54 36.63
N LYS A 254 6.25 0.24 36.42
CA LYS A 254 6.77 -0.36 35.20
C LYS A 254 5.64 -1.13 34.48
N PRO A 255 4.80 -0.49 33.70
CA PRO A 255 3.72 -1.18 33.00
C PRO A 255 4.23 -2.19 31.96
N MET A 256 5.49 -2.07 31.57
CA MET A 256 6.16 -3.00 30.68
C MET A 256 7.67 -3.07 31.00
N ASP A 257 8.20 -4.29 31.14
CA ASP A 257 9.61 -4.57 31.37
C ASP A 257 9.93 -5.99 30.86
N PHE A 258 10.40 -6.10 29.62
CA PHE A 258 10.66 -7.38 28.95
C PHE A 258 12.12 -7.50 28.46
N ALA A 259 12.61 -8.73 28.42
CA ALA A 259 13.80 -9.01 27.66
C ALA A 259 13.51 -8.90 26.15
N LEU A 260 14.44 -8.35 25.37
CA LEU A 260 14.27 -8.23 23.93
C LEU A 260 14.13 -9.60 23.24
N GLU A 261 14.75 -10.64 23.79
CA GLU A 261 14.60 -12.01 23.32
C GLU A 261 13.15 -12.51 23.42
N ASP A 262 12.42 -12.12 24.48
CA ASP A 262 10.99 -12.45 24.64
C ASP A 262 10.12 -11.67 23.65
N MET A 263 10.52 -10.47 23.26
CA MET A 263 9.76 -9.61 22.32
C MET A 263 10.03 -9.95 20.86
N PHE A 264 11.29 -10.16 20.49
CA PHE A 264 11.73 -10.38 19.11
C PHE A 264 12.19 -11.82 18.82
N GLY A 265 12.00 -12.72 19.77
CA GLY A 265 12.27 -14.15 19.61
C GLY A 265 11.38 -14.79 18.53
N SER A 266 11.65 -16.05 18.24
CA SER A 266 10.90 -16.77 17.20
C SER A 266 9.45 -17.01 17.63
N SER A 267 8.51 -16.45 16.91
CA SER A 267 7.09 -16.78 17.08
C SER A 267 6.84 -18.26 16.76
N PRO A 268 5.89 -18.93 17.42
CA PRO A 268 5.45 -20.26 17.03
C PRO A 268 5.06 -20.28 15.54
N LYS A 269 5.44 -21.33 14.83
CA LYS A 269 5.06 -21.49 13.43
C LYS A 269 3.55 -21.53 13.30
N THR A 270 2.98 -20.67 12.49
CA THR A 270 1.58 -20.76 12.07
C THR A 270 1.49 -21.87 11.02
N ILE A 271 0.68 -22.89 11.30
CA ILE A 271 0.40 -23.96 10.36
C ILE A 271 -0.99 -23.72 9.81
N MET A 272 -1.06 -23.45 8.52
CA MET A 272 -2.30 -23.34 7.78
C MET A 272 -2.60 -24.70 7.15
N THR A 273 -3.76 -25.28 7.48
CA THR A 273 -4.22 -26.56 6.92
C THR A 273 -5.52 -26.33 6.20
N ASP A 274 -5.52 -26.58 4.92
CA ASP A 274 -6.68 -26.41 4.05
C ASP A 274 -6.58 -27.42 2.89
N LYS A 275 -7.60 -27.50 2.08
CA LYS A 275 -7.65 -28.38 0.90
C LYS A 275 -8.16 -27.58 -0.29
N THR A 276 -7.61 -27.91 -1.45
CA THR A 276 -8.08 -27.36 -2.71
C THR A 276 -9.55 -27.69 -2.92
N VAL A 277 -10.35 -26.68 -3.16
CA VAL A 277 -11.74 -26.78 -3.55
C VAL A 277 -11.81 -26.58 -5.06
N ALA A 278 -12.30 -27.58 -5.78
CA ALA A 278 -12.48 -27.50 -7.21
C ALA A 278 -13.61 -26.52 -7.55
N VAL A 279 -13.31 -25.51 -8.35
CA VAL A 279 -14.29 -24.58 -8.89
C VAL A 279 -14.46 -24.84 -10.37
N ASN A 280 -15.68 -25.06 -10.81
CA ASN A 280 -16.01 -25.28 -12.21
C ASN A 280 -16.83 -24.11 -12.75
N TYR A 281 -16.26 -23.39 -13.68
CA TYR A 281 -16.96 -22.32 -14.37
C TYR A 281 -17.45 -22.77 -15.75
N ALA A 282 -18.65 -22.32 -16.13
CA ALA A 282 -19.16 -22.56 -17.47
C ALA A 282 -18.26 -21.92 -18.53
N ASN A 283 -18.15 -22.56 -19.68
CA ASN A 283 -17.47 -21.94 -20.81
C ASN A 283 -18.20 -20.70 -21.28
N VAL A 284 -17.45 -19.63 -21.54
CA VAL A 284 -18.02 -18.39 -22.07
C VAL A 284 -18.49 -18.62 -23.50
N ALA A 285 -19.74 -18.30 -23.78
CA ALA A 285 -20.32 -18.34 -25.11
C ALA A 285 -20.48 -16.92 -25.67
N TYR A 286 -19.93 -16.69 -26.85
CA TYR A 286 -20.05 -15.44 -27.57
C TYR A 286 -20.89 -15.64 -28.84
N THR A 287 -21.70 -14.63 -29.14
CA THR A 287 -22.44 -14.59 -30.41
C THR A 287 -22.09 -13.33 -31.15
N GLN A 288 -22.03 -13.41 -32.48
CA GLN A 288 -21.66 -12.28 -33.33
C GLN A 288 -22.69 -11.15 -33.24
N GLU A 289 -23.97 -11.49 -33.05
CA GLU A 289 -25.06 -10.53 -32.94
C GLU A 289 -24.93 -9.64 -31.70
N ASN A 290 -24.27 -10.14 -30.65
CA ASN A 290 -24.10 -9.43 -29.38
C ASN A 290 -22.78 -8.65 -29.26
N ILE A 291 -21.96 -8.57 -30.30
CA ILE A 291 -20.63 -7.96 -30.24
C ILE A 291 -20.65 -6.51 -29.73
N TYR A 292 -21.63 -5.70 -30.16
CA TYR A 292 -21.77 -4.32 -29.70
C TYR A 292 -22.21 -4.24 -28.24
N ASN A 293 -23.01 -5.18 -27.78
CA ASN A 293 -23.41 -5.26 -26.36
C ASN A 293 -22.19 -5.62 -25.49
N TYR A 294 -21.40 -6.61 -25.89
CA TYR A 294 -20.16 -6.96 -25.19
C TYR A 294 -19.17 -5.79 -25.14
N LEU A 295 -18.97 -5.11 -26.26
CA LEU A 295 -18.11 -3.92 -26.32
C LEU A 295 -18.60 -2.84 -25.35
N ASN A 296 -19.90 -2.55 -25.34
CA ASN A 296 -20.49 -1.54 -24.45
C ASN A 296 -20.36 -1.93 -22.97
N GLN A 297 -20.50 -3.20 -22.63
CA GLN A 297 -20.28 -3.70 -21.28
C GLN A 297 -18.83 -3.52 -20.86
N VAL A 298 -17.86 -3.90 -21.70
CA VAL A 298 -16.42 -3.74 -21.41
C VAL A 298 -16.07 -2.26 -21.21
N LEU A 299 -16.59 -1.36 -22.05
CA LEU A 299 -16.35 0.08 -21.93
C LEU A 299 -16.94 0.71 -20.65
N LYS A 300 -17.86 0.03 -19.98
CA LYS A 300 -18.45 0.47 -18.71
C LYS A 300 -17.71 -0.01 -17.47
N LEU A 301 -16.75 -0.93 -17.60
CA LEU A 301 -15.93 -1.38 -16.45
C LEU A 301 -15.09 -0.23 -15.92
N GLU A 302 -15.01 -0.03 -14.61
CA GLU A 302 -14.17 1.01 -14.02
C GLU A 302 -12.69 0.86 -14.39
N ALA A 303 -12.21 -0.36 -14.57
CA ALA A 303 -10.85 -0.61 -15.05
C ALA A 303 -10.60 -0.03 -16.45
N VAL A 304 -11.64 0.09 -17.28
CA VAL A 304 -11.59 0.52 -18.69
C VAL A 304 -12.12 1.93 -18.90
N ALA A 305 -13.24 2.28 -18.24
CA ALA A 305 -13.92 3.55 -18.40
C ALA A 305 -13.04 4.76 -18.03
N SER A 306 -13.38 5.94 -18.56
CA SER A 306 -12.69 7.18 -18.23
C SER A 306 -12.71 7.45 -16.72
N LYS A 307 -11.60 7.89 -16.20
CA LYS A 307 -11.38 8.23 -14.79
C LYS A 307 -11.21 9.73 -14.58
N ASP A 308 -11.73 10.56 -15.45
CA ASP A 308 -11.62 12.03 -15.36
C ASP A 308 -12.12 12.57 -14.04
N TRP A 309 -13.13 11.96 -13.48
CA TRP A 309 -13.71 12.28 -12.17
C TRP A 309 -12.75 12.03 -11.00
N LEU A 310 -11.68 11.26 -11.19
CA LEU A 310 -10.57 11.06 -10.22
C LEU A 310 -9.33 11.86 -10.61
N THR A 311 -8.92 11.79 -11.88
CA THR A 311 -7.60 12.24 -12.32
C THR A 311 -7.52 13.73 -12.63
N ASN A 312 -8.63 14.36 -13.03
CA ASN A 312 -8.61 15.76 -13.49
C ASN A 312 -8.93 16.78 -12.38
N LYS A 313 -8.98 16.37 -11.13
CA LYS A 313 -9.31 17.23 -9.98
C LYS A 313 -8.11 17.65 -9.14
N VAL A 314 -6.93 17.08 -9.39
CA VAL A 314 -5.73 17.26 -8.57
C VAL A 314 -4.53 17.64 -9.42
N ASP A 315 -3.53 18.28 -8.82
CA ASP A 315 -2.25 18.52 -9.46
C ASP A 315 -1.51 17.17 -9.65
N ARG A 316 -1.19 16.84 -10.89
CA ARG A 316 -0.51 15.60 -11.28
C ARG A 316 0.97 15.79 -11.56
N CYS A 317 1.47 17.01 -11.49
CA CYS A 317 2.81 17.38 -11.89
C CYS A 317 3.59 18.14 -10.81
N VAL A 318 3.14 18.10 -9.57
CA VAL A 318 3.80 18.78 -8.46
C VAL A 318 5.28 18.37 -8.39
N GLY A 319 6.15 19.32 -8.08
CA GLY A 319 7.60 19.12 -8.02
C GLY A 319 8.32 19.21 -9.37
N GLY A 320 7.61 19.24 -10.51
CA GLY A 320 8.17 19.54 -11.84
C GLY A 320 9.05 18.46 -12.47
N ARG A 321 9.14 17.25 -11.88
CA ARG A 321 9.96 16.15 -12.40
C ARG A 321 9.17 15.04 -13.06
N VAL A 322 7.86 15.20 -13.22
CA VAL A 322 7.01 14.19 -13.87
C VAL A 322 7.25 14.22 -15.38
N ALA A 323 7.79 13.12 -15.91
CA ALA A 323 8.01 12.94 -17.33
C ALA A 323 6.80 12.28 -18.03
N LYS A 324 6.16 11.34 -17.35
CA LYS A 324 4.91 10.71 -17.78
C LYS A 324 3.97 10.52 -16.60
N GLN A 325 2.72 10.87 -16.84
CA GLN A 325 1.62 10.81 -15.87
C GLN A 325 0.44 10.03 -16.43
N GLN A 326 -0.65 9.98 -15.69
CA GLN A 326 -1.86 9.21 -16.02
C GLN A 326 -2.54 9.64 -17.32
N THR A 327 -2.50 10.91 -17.69
CA THR A 327 -3.15 11.42 -18.89
C THR A 327 -2.19 11.49 -20.07
N ALA A 328 -2.73 11.29 -21.29
CA ALA A 328 -1.96 11.24 -22.53
C ALA A 328 -2.64 11.99 -23.68
N GLY A 329 -1.82 12.43 -24.61
CA GLY A 329 -2.23 13.07 -25.86
C GLY A 329 -2.86 14.45 -25.70
N PRO A 330 -3.31 15.07 -26.81
CA PRO A 330 -3.87 16.42 -26.81
C PRO A 330 -5.17 16.56 -26.00
N ILE A 331 -5.94 15.48 -25.89
CA ILE A 331 -7.24 15.46 -25.18
C ILE A 331 -7.03 15.22 -23.67
N GLN A 332 -5.81 14.81 -23.25
CA GLN A 332 -5.48 14.50 -21.87
C GLN A 332 -6.40 13.46 -21.23
N LEU A 333 -6.66 12.38 -21.95
CA LEU A 333 -7.43 11.24 -21.43
C LEU A 333 -6.55 10.38 -20.50
N PRO A 334 -7.10 9.83 -19.41
CA PRO A 334 -6.35 9.00 -18.45
C PRO A 334 -6.11 7.58 -18.96
N LEU A 335 -5.32 7.46 -20.02
CA LEU A 335 -5.05 6.21 -20.75
C LEU A 335 -3.67 5.62 -20.46
N ASN A 336 -2.79 6.37 -19.80
CA ASN A 336 -1.41 5.96 -19.61
C ASN A 336 -1.23 5.18 -18.31
N ASN A 337 -0.70 3.97 -18.40
CA ASN A 337 -0.51 3.07 -17.26
C ASN A 337 0.95 3.00 -16.78
N VAL A 338 1.88 3.71 -17.42
CA VAL A 338 3.25 3.86 -16.96
C VAL A 338 3.49 5.27 -16.44
N GLY A 339 3.84 5.40 -15.17
CA GLY A 339 4.30 6.65 -14.59
C GLY A 339 5.82 6.75 -14.67
N VAL A 340 6.35 7.91 -15.07
CA VAL A 340 7.80 8.13 -15.15
C VAL A 340 8.18 9.45 -14.50
N MET A 341 9.15 9.37 -13.59
CA MET A 341 9.75 10.52 -12.91
C MET A 341 11.20 10.69 -13.33
N ALA A 342 11.60 11.92 -13.63
CA ALA A 342 13.01 12.26 -13.81
C ALA A 342 13.76 12.21 -12.48
N LEU A 343 15.03 11.81 -12.49
CA LEU A 343 15.88 11.84 -11.30
C LEU A 343 16.26 13.26 -10.92
N ASP A 344 16.49 14.12 -11.91
CA ASP A 344 16.87 15.52 -11.74
C ASP A 344 16.22 16.43 -12.82
N PHE A 345 16.56 17.72 -12.81
CA PHE A 345 16.03 18.71 -13.77
C PHE A 345 16.90 18.89 -15.02
N ALA A 346 18.08 18.30 -15.08
CA ALA A 346 19.05 18.52 -16.15
C ALA A 346 19.28 17.30 -17.02
N GLY A 347 19.18 16.10 -16.41
CA GLY A 347 19.43 14.81 -17.06
C GLY A 347 18.23 14.24 -17.80
N LYS A 348 18.43 13.06 -18.36
CA LYS A 348 17.39 12.29 -19.06
C LYS A 348 17.05 10.99 -18.36
N GLU A 349 17.77 10.64 -17.31
CA GLU A 349 17.50 9.42 -16.56
C GLU A 349 16.27 9.59 -15.66
N GLY A 350 15.57 8.49 -15.45
CA GLY A 350 14.36 8.48 -14.64
C GLY A 350 14.06 7.12 -14.04
N ILE A 351 12.92 7.04 -13.38
CA ILE A 351 12.33 5.80 -12.88
C ILE A 351 10.94 5.64 -13.48
N ALA A 352 10.69 4.47 -14.06
CA ALA A 352 9.38 4.06 -14.55
C ALA A 352 8.69 3.16 -13.51
N THR A 353 7.39 3.35 -13.33
CA THR A 353 6.57 2.57 -12.40
C THR A 353 5.26 2.14 -13.02
N THR A 354 4.80 0.94 -12.67
CA THR A 354 3.52 0.39 -13.12
C THR A 354 2.88 -0.46 -12.04
N ILE A 355 1.60 -0.77 -12.22
CA ILE A 355 0.82 -1.64 -11.34
C ILE A 355 0.17 -2.73 -12.19
N GLY A 356 0.09 -3.95 -11.65
CA GLY A 356 -0.66 -5.05 -12.21
C GLY A 356 -1.43 -5.81 -11.15
N HIS A 357 -2.64 -6.22 -11.46
CA HIS A 357 -3.49 -7.04 -10.59
C HIS A 357 -4.57 -7.75 -11.40
N SER A 358 -4.94 -8.95 -10.99
CA SER A 358 -5.88 -9.79 -11.75
C SER A 358 -6.78 -10.62 -10.84
N PRO A 359 -7.62 -9.99 -10.01
CA PRO A 359 -8.45 -10.69 -9.02
C PRO A 359 -9.50 -11.61 -9.65
N VAL A 360 -10.11 -11.21 -10.77
CA VAL A 360 -11.13 -12.02 -11.45
C VAL A 360 -10.52 -13.29 -12.03
N SER A 361 -9.33 -13.22 -12.63
CA SER A 361 -8.61 -14.44 -13.05
C SER A 361 -8.23 -15.31 -11.86
N ALA A 362 -7.84 -14.69 -10.75
CA ALA A 362 -7.46 -15.41 -9.55
C ALA A 362 -8.65 -16.16 -8.94
N LEU A 363 -9.88 -15.70 -9.10
CA LEU A 363 -11.08 -16.48 -8.71
C LEU A 363 -11.17 -17.78 -9.50
N VAL A 364 -10.86 -17.75 -10.79
CA VAL A 364 -10.90 -18.94 -11.67
C VAL A 364 -9.70 -19.83 -11.42
N ASP A 365 -8.49 -19.25 -11.42
CA ASP A 365 -7.22 -19.95 -11.26
C ASP A 365 -6.23 -19.04 -10.53
N PRO A 366 -5.86 -19.37 -9.27
CA PRO A 366 -4.98 -18.51 -8.48
C PRO A 366 -3.57 -18.40 -9.06
N VAL A 367 -3.06 -19.46 -9.72
CA VAL A 367 -1.75 -19.46 -10.37
C VAL A 367 -1.77 -18.52 -11.58
N ALA A 368 -2.79 -18.65 -12.44
CA ALA A 368 -2.93 -17.77 -13.60
C ALA A 368 -3.15 -16.31 -13.17
N GLY A 369 -3.97 -16.05 -12.16
CA GLY A 369 -4.21 -14.72 -11.65
C GLY A 369 -2.95 -14.03 -11.14
N SER A 370 -2.09 -14.72 -10.41
CA SER A 370 -0.84 -14.16 -9.91
C SER A 370 0.19 -13.90 -11.03
N ARG A 371 0.30 -14.81 -12.00
CA ARG A 371 1.14 -14.62 -13.20
C ARG A 371 0.65 -13.44 -14.06
N ASN A 372 -0.67 -13.33 -14.24
CA ASN A 372 -1.27 -12.20 -14.96
C ASN A 372 -1.01 -10.86 -14.28
N SER A 373 -0.98 -10.81 -12.95
CA SER A 373 -0.64 -9.59 -12.21
C SER A 373 0.79 -9.12 -12.53
N ILE A 374 1.76 -10.04 -12.60
CA ILE A 374 3.13 -9.72 -13.05
C ILE A 374 3.11 -9.33 -14.54
N GLY A 375 2.42 -10.09 -15.37
CA GLY A 375 2.32 -9.83 -16.82
C GLY A 375 1.75 -8.47 -17.15
N GLU A 376 0.71 -8.03 -16.42
CA GLU A 376 0.13 -6.70 -16.56
C GLU A 376 1.13 -5.61 -16.18
N ALA A 377 1.78 -5.72 -15.02
CA ALA A 377 2.77 -4.74 -14.59
C ALA A 377 3.90 -4.60 -15.61
N LEU A 378 4.44 -5.72 -16.11
CA LEU A 378 5.54 -5.72 -17.08
C LEU A 378 5.11 -5.23 -18.45
N SER A 379 3.93 -5.61 -18.96
CA SER A 379 3.43 -5.17 -20.26
C SER A 379 3.18 -3.65 -20.32
N ASN A 380 2.84 -3.04 -19.18
CA ASN A 380 2.77 -1.60 -19.07
C ASN A 380 4.17 -0.95 -18.98
N LEU A 381 5.13 -1.62 -18.35
CA LEU A 381 6.47 -1.08 -18.10
C LEU A 381 7.35 -1.05 -19.37
N VAL A 382 7.11 -1.93 -20.33
CA VAL A 382 7.92 -2.01 -21.59
C VAL A 382 7.83 -0.76 -22.45
N PHE A 383 6.89 0.14 -22.18
CA PHE A 383 6.79 1.43 -22.89
C PHE A 383 7.82 2.47 -22.42
N ALA A 384 8.56 2.21 -21.35
CA ALA A 384 9.70 2.99 -20.90
C ALA A 384 11.03 2.31 -21.35
N PRO A 385 12.05 3.06 -21.82
CA PRO A 385 13.35 2.51 -22.18
C PRO A 385 14.14 2.15 -20.94
N LEU A 386 13.96 0.93 -20.45
CA LEU A 386 14.61 0.41 -19.25
C LEU A 386 16.12 0.23 -19.46
N LYS A 387 16.93 0.59 -18.45
CA LYS A 387 18.39 0.65 -18.52
C LYS A 387 19.03 -0.69 -18.90
N ASP A 388 18.60 -1.76 -18.23
CA ASP A 388 19.11 -3.12 -18.45
C ASP A 388 17.96 -4.07 -18.84
N GLY A 389 16.93 -3.53 -19.47
CA GLY A 389 15.74 -4.27 -19.85
C GLY A 389 14.99 -4.83 -18.63
N ILE A 390 14.35 -5.98 -18.81
CA ILE A 390 13.52 -6.62 -17.78
C ILE A 390 14.31 -6.99 -16.51
N LYS A 391 15.61 -7.25 -16.64
CA LYS A 391 16.48 -7.64 -15.51
C LYS A 391 16.73 -6.52 -14.51
N SER A 392 16.50 -5.27 -14.89
CA SER A 392 16.59 -4.11 -13.99
C SER A 392 15.30 -3.81 -13.24
N VAL A 393 14.26 -4.62 -13.47
CA VAL A 393 12.96 -4.42 -12.82
C VAL A 393 12.97 -5.05 -11.43
N SER A 394 12.44 -4.32 -10.47
CA SER A 394 12.16 -4.82 -9.12
C SER A 394 10.65 -4.77 -8.86
N LEU A 395 10.12 -5.81 -8.24
CA LEU A 395 8.71 -5.96 -7.94
C LEU A 395 8.44 -5.85 -6.44
N SER A 396 7.27 -5.34 -6.10
CA SER A 396 6.66 -5.49 -4.77
C SER A 396 5.36 -6.27 -4.91
N ALA A 397 5.16 -7.31 -4.12
CA ALA A 397 3.97 -8.16 -4.15
C ALA A 397 3.13 -7.95 -2.88
N ASN A 398 1.90 -7.44 -3.04
CA ASN A 398 1.00 -7.18 -1.93
C ASN A 398 -0.20 -8.13 -2.02
N TRP A 399 -0.29 -9.05 -1.05
CA TRP A 399 -1.28 -10.12 -1.01
C TRP A 399 -2.52 -9.71 -0.23
N MET A 400 -3.67 -9.73 -0.87
CA MET A 400 -4.96 -9.44 -0.29
C MET A 400 -5.84 -10.68 -0.42
N TRP A 401 -6.02 -11.42 0.67
CA TRP A 401 -6.66 -12.73 0.62
C TRP A 401 -7.60 -12.96 1.79
N ALA A 402 -8.73 -13.59 1.53
CA ALA A 402 -9.72 -13.93 2.56
C ALA A 402 -9.45 -15.31 3.17
N CYS A 403 -8.26 -15.49 3.76
CA CYS A 403 -7.86 -16.70 4.44
C CYS A 403 -8.88 -17.14 5.52
N LYS A 404 -8.79 -18.38 5.99
CA LYS A 404 -9.75 -18.99 6.92
C LYS A 404 -11.16 -19.20 6.36
N ASN A 405 -11.37 -18.97 5.07
CA ASN A 405 -12.54 -19.45 4.36
C ASN A 405 -12.17 -20.72 3.58
N GLU A 406 -13.12 -21.63 3.41
CA GLU A 406 -12.86 -22.95 2.83
C GLU A 406 -12.17 -22.83 1.46
N GLY A 407 -11.01 -23.49 1.32
CA GLY A 407 -10.19 -23.53 0.12
C GLY A 407 -9.30 -22.30 -0.12
N GLU A 408 -9.47 -21.20 0.62
CA GLU A 408 -8.76 -19.94 0.34
C GLU A 408 -7.30 -19.97 0.78
N ASP A 409 -6.95 -20.69 1.85
CA ASP A 409 -5.55 -20.86 2.27
C ASP A 409 -4.77 -21.68 1.25
N ALA A 410 -5.38 -22.75 0.68
CA ALA A 410 -4.78 -23.54 -0.39
C ALA A 410 -4.59 -22.70 -1.66
N ARG A 411 -5.58 -21.88 -2.03
CA ARG A 411 -5.51 -20.98 -3.19
C ARG A 411 -4.44 -19.92 -3.04
N LEU A 412 -4.26 -19.36 -1.83
CA LEU A 412 -3.16 -18.43 -1.55
C LEU A 412 -1.80 -19.10 -1.77
N TYR A 413 -1.61 -20.33 -1.26
CA TYR A 413 -0.38 -21.09 -1.47
C TYR A 413 -0.06 -21.28 -2.95
N GLU A 414 -1.05 -21.73 -3.74
CA GLU A 414 -0.90 -21.92 -5.18
C GLU A 414 -0.58 -20.60 -5.91
N ALA A 415 -1.24 -19.50 -5.53
CA ALA A 415 -0.98 -18.17 -6.09
C ALA A 415 0.44 -17.69 -5.80
N VAL A 416 0.92 -17.84 -4.55
CA VAL A 416 2.28 -17.47 -4.13
C VAL A 416 3.31 -18.28 -4.90
N GLN A 417 3.11 -19.59 -5.02
CA GLN A 417 4.01 -20.46 -5.78
C GLN A 417 4.04 -20.06 -7.25
N GLY A 418 2.87 -19.87 -7.89
CA GLY A 418 2.79 -19.45 -9.29
C GLY A 418 3.44 -18.10 -9.58
N CYS A 419 3.31 -17.15 -8.65
CA CYS A 419 3.98 -15.84 -8.71
C CYS A 419 5.50 -15.99 -8.60
N SER A 420 5.97 -16.76 -7.61
CA SER A 420 7.38 -17.00 -7.37
C SER A 420 8.06 -17.69 -8.54
N ASP A 421 7.48 -18.79 -9.03
CA ASP A 421 8.03 -19.53 -10.14
C ASP A 421 8.15 -18.65 -11.40
N PHE A 422 7.13 -17.86 -11.69
CA PHE A 422 7.15 -16.98 -12.84
C PHE A 422 8.18 -15.84 -12.70
N ALA A 423 8.34 -15.26 -11.51
CA ALA A 423 9.37 -14.25 -11.26
C ALA A 423 10.79 -14.84 -11.42
N ILE A 424 11.00 -16.09 -10.96
CA ILE A 424 12.27 -16.82 -11.13
C ILE A 424 12.55 -17.09 -12.61
N GLU A 425 11.57 -17.56 -13.37
CA GLU A 425 11.70 -17.79 -14.83
C GLU A 425 12.08 -16.50 -15.58
N LEU A 426 11.54 -15.37 -15.18
CA LEU A 426 11.86 -14.05 -15.74
C LEU A 426 13.18 -13.47 -15.26
N GLY A 427 13.75 -13.99 -14.18
CA GLY A 427 14.95 -13.45 -13.53
C GLY A 427 14.72 -12.09 -12.87
N ILE A 428 13.52 -11.86 -12.33
CA ILE A 428 13.12 -10.61 -11.66
C ILE A 428 12.96 -10.88 -10.16
N ASN A 429 13.42 -9.96 -9.32
CA ASN A 429 13.29 -10.10 -7.89
C ASN A 429 11.97 -9.53 -7.35
N ILE A 430 11.52 -10.09 -6.23
CA ILE A 430 10.42 -9.57 -5.40
C ILE A 430 10.97 -9.38 -3.98
N PRO A 431 11.69 -8.29 -3.71
CA PRO A 431 12.37 -8.10 -2.43
C PRO A 431 11.44 -7.68 -1.30
N THR A 432 10.25 -7.21 -1.61
CA THR A 432 9.33 -6.65 -0.63
C THR A 432 7.87 -6.90 -0.99
N GLY A 433 7.02 -6.76 -0.01
CA GLY A 433 5.59 -6.88 -0.13
C GLY A 433 4.94 -6.83 1.25
N LYS A 434 3.64 -7.04 1.27
CA LYS A 434 2.86 -7.21 2.50
C LYS A 434 1.66 -8.10 2.24
N ASP A 435 0.99 -8.52 3.31
CA ASP A 435 -0.23 -9.27 3.23
C ASP A 435 -1.37 -8.66 4.06
N SER A 436 -2.60 -8.99 3.68
CA SER A 436 -3.80 -8.79 4.46
C SER A 436 -4.67 -10.02 4.26
N LEU A 437 -4.67 -10.92 5.26
CA LEU A 437 -5.25 -12.25 5.14
C LEU A 437 -6.68 -12.37 5.70
N SER A 438 -7.31 -11.24 5.99
CA SER A 438 -8.68 -11.16 6.51
C SER A 438 -9.59 -10.33 5.60
N MET A 439 -9.54 -10.59 4.30
CA MET A 439 -10.26 -9.80 3.30
C MET A 439 -11.74 -10.19 3.22
N LYS A 440 -12.46 -9.97 4.34
CA LYS A 440 -13.87 -10.27 4.49
C LYS A 440 -14.59 -9.17 5.25
N GLN A 441 -15.78 -8.81 4.81
CA GLN A 441 -16.73 -7.94 5.50
C GLN A 441 -17.86 -8.78 6.08
N LYS A 442 -18.13 -8.63 7.36
CA LYS A 442 -19.26 -9.27 8.05
C LYS A 442 -20.47 -8.36 8.10
N TYR A 443 -21.62 -8.90 7.77
CA TYR A 443 -22.93 -8.27 7.92
C TYR A 443 -23.86 -9.17 8.74
N PRO A 444 -24.95 -8.64 9.31
CA PRO A 444 -25.91 -9.44 10.06
C PRO A 444 -26.59 -10.55 9.26
N ASP A 445 -26.68 -10.36 7.94
CA ASP A 445 -27.34 -11.24 6.98
C ASP A 445 -26.40 -12.04 6.10
N GLY A 446 -25.11 -12.07 6.42
CA GLY A 446 -24.11 -12.85 5.71
C GLY A 446 -22.80 -12.12 5.48
N ASP A 447 -21.79 -12.85 5.05
CA ASP A 447 -20.44 -12.29 4.81
C ASP A 447 -20.25 -11.99 3.33
N VAL A 448 -19.46 -10.95 3.02
CA VAL A 448 -18.93 -10.68 1.68
C VAL A 448 -17.42 -10.90 1.68
N ILE A 449 -16.96 -11.77 0.79
CA ILE A 449 -15.56 -12.18 0.68
C ILE A 449 -14.93 -11.45 -0.49
N ALA A 450 -13.79 -10.80 -0.27
CA ALA A 450 -13.05 -10.18 -1.36
C ALA A 450 -12.34 -11.26 -2.21
N PRO A 451 -12.33 -11.09 -3.55
CA PRO A 451 -11.52 -11.94 -4.41
C PRO A 451 -10.06 -11.90 -4.00
N GLY A 452 -9.47 -13.08 -3.80
CA GLY A 452 -8.04 -13.20 -3.52
C GLY A 452 -7.20 -12.63 -4.68
N THR A 453 -6.24 -11.77 -4.37
CA THR A 453 -5.38 -11.18 -5.39
C THR A 453 -4.00 -10.85 -4.87
N VAL A 454 -3.03 -10.82 -5.78
CA VAL A 454 -1.76 -10.12 -5.57
C VAL A 454 -1.75 -8.83 -6.38
N ILE A 455 -1.34 -7.74 -5.76
CA ILE A 455 -1.12 -6.47 -6.44
C ILE A 455 0.38 -6.30 -6.60
N ILE A 456 0.83 -6.29 -7.84
CA ILE A 456 2.24 -6.15 -8.21
C ILE A 456 2.50 -4.69 -8.56
N SER A 457 3.45 -4.08 -7.85
CA SER A 457 4.05 -2.82 -8.26
C SER A 457 5.41 -3.11 -8.88
N ALA A 458 5.66 -2.61 -10.08
CA ALA A 458 6.94 -2.77 -10.77
C ALA A 458 7.65 -1.43 -10.88
N ALA A 459 8.97 -1.45 -10.70
CA ALA A 459 9.82 -0.29 -10.86
C ALA A 459 11.07 -0.64 -11.65
N GLY A 460 11.51 0.26 -12.52
CA GLY A 460 12.74 0.09 -13.30
C GLY A 460 13.38 1.41 -13.68
N ASN A 461 14.71 1.43 -13.72
CA ASN A 461 15.47 2.60 -14.17
C ASN A 461 15.23 2.85 -15.67
N CYS A 462 14.94 4.11 -16.02
CA CYS A 462 14.70 4.57 -17.37
C CYS A 462 15.90 5.39 -17.87
N ASN A 463 16.50 5.01 -18.99
CA ASN A 463 17.67 5.66 -19.58
C ASN A 463 17.38 7.03 -20.19
N ASP A 464 16.19 7.20 -20.76
CA ASP A 464 15.80 8.41 -21.46
C ASP A 464 14.30 8.65 -21.34
N ILE A 465 13.93 9.52 -20.40
CA ILE A 465 12.53 9.88 -20.12
C ILE A 465 11.83 10.53 -21.32
N THR A 466 12.57 11.02 -22.31
CA THR A 466 12.01 11.63 -23.52
C THR A 466 11.55 10.60 -24.56
N LYS A 467 11.94 9.34 -24.38
CA LYS A 467 11.62 8.21 -25.29
C LYS A 467 10.51 7.30 -24.79
N VAL A 468 9.85 7.66 -23.71
CA VAL A 468 8.70 6.89 -23.20
C VAL A 468 7.55 6.97 -24.21
N VAL A 469 6.99 5.83 -24.56
CA VAL A 469 5.90 5.73 -25.54
C VAL A 469 4.56 5.97 -24.83
N GLU A 470 3.72 6.78 -25.45
CA GLU A 470 2.34 7.08 -24.98
C GLU A 470 1.30 6.29 -25.78
N PRO A 471 0.14 5.96 -25.19
CA PRO A 471 -0.99 5.32 -25.89
C PRO A 471 -1.73 6.32 -26.79
N VAL A 472 -1.01 6.95 -27.70
CA VAL A 472 -1.52 7.98 -28.62
C VAL A 472 -1.18 7.61 -30.06
N LEU A 473 -2.21 7.41 -30.87
CA LEU A 473 -2.02 7.14 -32.30
C LEU A 473 -1.53 8.40 -33.02
N LYS A 474 -0.45 8.27 -33.76
CA LYS A 474 0.11 9.35 -34.60
C LYS A 474 -0.58 9.38 -35.96
N ARG A 475 -0.92 10.59 -36.44
CA ARG A 475 -1.40 10.74 -37.81
C ARG A 475 -0.31 10.29 -38.82
N ASN A 476 -0.70 9.50 -39.77
CA ASN A 476 0.20 8.92 -40.82
C ASN A 476 1.28 7.99 -40.21
N GLY A 477 1.06 7.39 -39.10
CA GLY A 477 2.05 6.56 -38.40
C GLY A 477 1.69 5.09 -38.45
N GLY A 478 2.50 4.29 -39.07
CA GLY A 478 2.69 2.88 -38.87
C GLY A 478 1.48 1.94 -39.04
N SER A 479 1.73 0.67 -38.79
CA SER A 479 0.73 -0.40 -38.75
C SER A 479 0.32 -0.68 -37.32
N ILE A 480 -0.94 -1.06 -37.12
CA ILE A 480 -1.46 -1.54 -35.86
C ILE A 480 -1.31 -3.06 -35.81
N TYR A 481 -0.62 -3.56 -34.82
CA TYR A 481 -0.45 -5.00 -34.62
C TYR A 481 -1.27 -5.45 -33.40
N TYR A 482 -1.96 -6.55 -33.56
CA TYR A 482 -2.62 -7.25 -32.47
C TYR A 482 -1.79 -8.47 -32.08
N ILE A 483 -1.38 -8.54 -30.82
CA ILE A 483 -0.65 -9.69 -30.26
C ILE A 483 -1.61 -10.45 -29.37
N SER A 484 -1.98 -11.67 -29.78
CA SER A 484 -2.79 -12.57 -28.96
C SER A 484 -1.88 -13.60 -28.29
N LEU A 485 -1.98 -13.67 -26.96
CA LEU A 485 -1.32 -14.68 -26.14
C LEU A 485 -2.29 -15.80 -25.72
N SER A 486 -3.55 -15.74 -26.19
CA SER A 486 -4.56 -16.77 -25.92
C SER A 486 -4.44 -17.94 -26.90
N ASN A 487 -4.67 -19.15 -26.40
CA ASN A 487 -4.93 -20.32 -27.24
C ASN A 487 -6.34 -20.23 -27.84
N ASP A 488 -6.60 -20.95 -28.94
CA ASP A 488 -7.91 -20.99 -29.60
C ASP A 488 -9.06 -21.55 -28.73
N SER A 489 -8.75 -22.13 -27.59
CA SER A 489 -9.73 -22.51 -26.58
C SER A 489 -9.89 -21.38 -25.57
N PHE A 490 -10.94 -20.60 -25.71
CA PHE A 490 -11.36 -19.58 -24.71
C PHE A 490 -11.69 -20.26 -23.37
N LYS A 491 -10.66 -20.55 -22.58
CA LYS A 491 -10.87 -20.86 -21.17
C LYS A 491 -11.14 -19.57 -20.39
N PRO A 492 -11.82 -19.63 -19.24
CA PRO A 492 -12.10 -18.45 -18.42
C PRO A 492 -10.88 -17.58 -18.11
N VAL A 493 -9.68 -18.15 -18.13
CA VAL A 493 -8.39 -17.47 -17.96
C VAL A 493 -8.12 -16.39 -19.02
N SER A 494 -8.70 -16.51 -20.22
CA SER A 494 -8.60 -15.52 -21.28
C SER A 494 -9.40 -14.23 -21.01
N TYR A 495 -10.20 -14.19 -19.98
CA TYR A 495 -10.96 -13.01 -19.57
C TYR A 495 -10.07 -11.81 -19.24
N THR A 496 -8.88 -12.06 -18.73
CA THR A 496 -7.89 -11.02 -18.46
C THR A 496 -7.20 -10.49 -19.71
N HIS A 497 -7.12 -11.28 -20.73
CA HIS A 497 -6.57 -10.81 -22.01
C HIS A 497 -7.50 -9.84 -22.74
N LEU A 498 -8.79 -9.86 -22.45
CA LEU A 498 -9.76 -8.88 -22.97
C LEU A 498 -9.66 -7.53 -22.24
N THR A 499 -9.10 -7.49 -21.04
CA THR A 499 -8.90 -6.24 -20.29
C THR A 499 -7.52 -5.61 -20.53
N LEU A 500 -6.52 -6.38 -20.95
CA LEU A 500 -5.17 -5.87 -21.21
C LEU A 500 -5.07 -4.97 -22.46
N PRO A 501 -5.75 -5.22 -23.58
CA PRO A 501 -5.64 -4.37 -24.76
C PRO A 501 -6.42 -3.07 -24.68
N THR A 502 -7.25 -2.89 -23.68
CA THR A 502 -8.12 -1.71 -23.54
C THR A 502 -7.52 -0.59 -22.71
N LYS A 503 -6.26 -0.71 -22.36
CA LYS A 503 -5.51 0.30 -21.58
C LYS A 503 -4.79 1.32 -22.44
#